data_7a8f6b7bb43242d65d9c8684536aee31
#
_entry.id   7a8f6b7bb43242d65d9c8684536aee31
#
_cell.length_a   1.000
_cell.length_b   1.000
_cell.length_c   1.000
_cell.angle_alpha   90.00
_cell.angle_beta   90.00
_cell.angle_gamma   90.00
#
_symmetry.space_group_name_H-M   'P 1'
#
loop_
_entity.id
_entity.type
_entity.pdbx_description
1 polymer ?
#
loop_
_entity_poly.entity_id
_entity_poly.type
_entity_poly.pdbx_seq_one_letter_code
_entity_poly.pdbx_strand_id
1 'polypeptide(L)'
;MLLPESLSFTAWAGALQDFGPALQNTATIALASTAISLAMAVAWLETQFKSRHEALIYLPLLIPQISFLFGMNTLLLQLGAQGSIGAVIWAHVLFVFPYMMIALTGPWRALDPRFGQAAASLGAGRLRQLCAVKLPMLLTPICAAVAIGVAVSVAQYLPTLFLGAGRIGTLTTEAVTLASSSDRRITGVVTSLQAVLPFAAYLLAFIIPKLAHRNRSALQGAAG
;
A
#
# COMPACT_ATOMS: atom_id res chain seq x y z
N MET A 1 -6.23 -26.15 -26.03
CA MET A 1 -6.86 -26.89 -24.93
C MET A 1 -6.77 -26.00 -23.67
N LEU A 2 -7.88 -25.68 -23.05
CA LEU A 2 -7.95 -24.66 -21.99
C LEU A 2 -7.99 -25.22 -20.57
N LEU A 3 -8.05 -26.53 -20.43
CA LEU A 3 -8.07 -27.18 -19.11
C LEU A 3 -6.76 -27.97 -18.90
N PRO A 4 -6.16 -27.89 -17.70
CA PRO A 4 -4.98 -28.67 -17.36
C PRO A 4 -5.33 -30.16 -17.28
N GLU A 5 -4.49 -31.03 -17.87
CA GLU A 5 -4.69 -32.46 -17.81
C GLU A 5 -4.50 -33.06 -16.42
N SER A 6 -3.77 -32.37 -15.55
CA SER A 6 -3.59 -32.72 -14.14
C SER A 6 -3.28 -31.51 -13.29
N LEU A 7 -3.82 -31.46 -12.08
CA LEU A 7 -3.43 -30.48 -11.05
C LEU A 7 -2.20 -31.02 -10.32
N SER A 8 -1.09 -30.30 -10.43
CA SER A 8 0.16 -30.66 -9.75
C SER A 8 0.69 -29.47 -8.95
N PHE A 9 1.02 -29.71 -7.69
CA PHE A 9 1.61 -28.72 -6.78
C PHE A 9 3.15 -28.75 -6.78
N THR A 10 3.78 -29.60 -7.56
CA THR A 10 5.25 -29.70 -7.60
C THR A 10 5.93 -28.40 -8.06
N ALA A 11 5.29 -27.67 -8.98
CA ALA A 11 5.78 -26.36 -9.44
C ALA A 11 5.79 -25.30 -8.32
N TRP A 12 4.95 -25.43 -7.30
CA TRP A 12 4.87 -24.47 -6.19
C TRP A 12 6.11 -24.52 -5.28
N ALA A 13 6.59 -25.72 -4.95
CA ALA A 13 7.76 -25.87 -4.09
C ALA A 13 9.02 -25.29 -4.74
N GLY A 14 9.25 -25.57 -6.03
CA GLY A 14 10.35 -24.99 -6.79
C GLY A 14 10.21 -23.47 -6.92
N ALA A 15 9.02 -22.97 -7.31
CA ALA A 15 8.80 -21.55 -7.47
C ALA A 15 8.96 -20.76 -6.16
N LEU A 16 8.52 -21.29 -5.01
CA LEU A 16 8.75 -20.65 -3.71
C LEU A 16 10.23 -20.56 -3.36
N GLN A 17 11.04 -21.55 -3.77
CA GLN A 17 12.47 -21.54 -3.54
C GLN A 17 13.17 -20.52 -4.45
N ASP A 18 12.81 -20.49 -5.74
CA ASP A 18 13.43 -19.63 -6.75
C ASP A 18 12.99 -18.16 -6.61
N PHE A 19 11.72 -17.91 -6.32
CA PHE A 19 11.12 -16.57 -6.23
C PHE A 19 10.92 -16.06 -4.79
N GLY A 20 11.42 -16.79 -3.79
CA GLY A 20 11.41 -16.36 -2.38
C GLY A 20 11.98 -14.96 -2.17
N PRO A 21 13.16 -14.63 -2.72
CA PRO A 21 13.71 -13.28 -2.64
C PRO A 21 12.82 -12.21 -3.27
N ALA A 22 12.19 -12.49 -4.42
CA ALA A 22 11.25 -11.58 -5.08
C ALA A 22 9.98 -11.37 -4.25
N LEU A 23 9.46 -12.41 -3.62
CA LEU A 23 8.33 -12.34 -2.69
C LEU A 23 8.70 -11.47 -1.47
N GLN A 24 9.87 -11.68 -0.88
CA GLN A 24 10.35 -10.90 0.26
C GLN A 24 10.52 -9.42 -0.10
N ASN A 25 11.14 -9.12 -1.24
CA ASN A 25 11.28 -7.76 -1.73
C ASN A 25 9.91 -7.11 -1.94
N THR A 26 8.97 -7.81 -2.60
CA THR A 26 7.62 -7.31 -2.83
C THR A 26 6.92 -6.98 -1.53
N ALA A 27 6.96 -7.88 -0.55
CA ALA A 27 6.34 -7.67 0.76
C ALA A 27 7.01 -6.49 1.51
N THR A 28 8.33 -6.44 1.53
CA THR A 28 9.09 -5.37 2.20
C THR A 28 8.80 -4.00 1.59
N ILE A 29 8.85 -3.89 0.27
CA ILE A 29 8.57 -2.64 -0.45
C ILE A 29 7.13 -2.22 -0.24
N ALA A 30 6.16 -3.15 -0.36
CA ALA A 30 4.75 -2.85 -0.20
C ALA A 30 4.42 -2.40 1.23
N LEU A 31 4.93 -3.09 2.25
CA LEU A 31 4.68 -2.72 3.64
C LEU A 31 5.35 -1.40 4.01
N ALA A 32 6.62 -1.21 3.63
CA ALA A 32 7.36 0.01 3.94
C ALA A 32 6.74 1.24 3.25
N SER A 33 6.48 1.17 1.94
CA SER A 33 5.88 2.28 1.19
C SER A 33 4.47 2.60 1.69
N THR A 34 3.67 1.59 2.03
CA THR A 34 2.32 1.76 2.60
C THR A 34 2.39 2.41 3.98
N ALA A 35 3.28 1.96 4.86
CA ALA A 35 3.44 2.53 6.21
C ALA A 35 3.90 3.98 6.16
N ILE A 36 4.89 4.30 5.32
CA ILE A 36 5.37 5.68 5.13
C ILE A 36 4.23 6.56 4.56
N SER A 37 3.54 6.10 3.52
CA SER A 37 2.43 6.84 2.92
C SER A 37 1.28 7.06 3.88
N LEU A 38 0.95 6.07 4.73
CA LEU A 38 -0.06 6.21 5.78
C LEU A 38 0.35 7.26 6.81
N ALA A 39 1.59 7.20 7.29
CA ALA A 39 2.10 8.18 8.25
C ALA A 39 2.06 9.61 7.68
N MET A 40 2.47 9.78 6.42
CA MET A 40 2.40 11.07 5.71
C MET A 40 0.96 11.54 5.54
N ALA A 41 0.03 10.66 5.15
CA ALA A 41 -1.38 11.00 4.96
C ALA A 41 -2.04 11.41 6.29
N VAL A 42 -1.81 10.66 7.37
CA VAL A 42 -2.30 11.00 8.70
C VAL A 42 -1.73 12.33 9.18
N ALA A 43 -0.42 12.55 9.03
CA ALA A 43 0.23 13.79 9.39
C ALA A 43 -0.36 14.98 8.61
N TRP A 44 -0.56 14.83 7.30
CA TRP A 44 -1.17 15.85 6.47
C TRP A 44 -2.61 16.17 6.89
N LEU A 45 -3.45 15.14 7.05
CA LEU A 45 -4.86 15.31 7.42
C LEU A 45 -5.03 15.89 8.84
N GLU A 46 -4.12 15.58 9.76
CA GLU A 46 -4.17 16.11 11.14
C GLU A 46 -3.83 17.61 11.21
N THR A 47 -2.97 18.09 10.33
CA THR A 47 -2.63 19.52 10.30
C THR A 47 -3.77 20.41 9.83
N GLN A 48 -4.88 19.85 9.32
CA GLN A 48 -6.03 20.57 8.77
C GLN A 48 -5.64 21.64 7.73
N PHE A 49 -4.51 21.42 7.07
CA PHE A 49 -4.01 22.34 6.06
C PHE A 49 -4.99 22.35 4.86
N LYS A 50 -5.92 23.30 4.85
CA LYS A 50 -6.64 23.68 3.63
C LYS A 50 -5.67 24.38 2.70
N SER A 51 -4.72 23.63 2.18
CA SER A 51 -3.74 24.16 1.26
C SER A 51 -4.38 24.38 -0.10
N ARG A 52 -4.20 25.54 -0.66
CA ARG A 52 -4.49 25.86 -2.07
C ARG A 52 -3.76 24.88 -3.02
N HIS A 53 -2.73 24.19 -2.50
CA HIS A 53 -1.85 23.28 -3.23
C HIS A 53 -2.16 21.80 -2.97
N GLU A 54 -3.31 21.46 -2.34
CA GLU A 54 -3.70 20.06 -2.11
C GLU A 54 -3.73 19.24 -3.42
N ALA A 55 -4.06 19.90 -4.53
CA ALA A 55 -4.04 19.28 -5.85
C ALA A 55 -2.64 18.77 -6.27
N LEU A 56 -1.55 19.34 -5.75
CA LEU A 56 -0.19 18.89 -6.06
C LEU A 56 0.10 17.48 -5.53
N ILE A 57 -0.62 17.02 -4.49
CA ILE A 57 -0.50 15.65 -3.98
C ILE A 57 -0.85 14.63 -5.06
N TYR A 58 -1.79 14.98 -5.93
CA TYR A 58 -2.27 14.08 -7.00
C TYR A 58 -1.48 14.21 -8.29
N LEU A 59 -0.51 15.13 -8.36
CA LEU A 59 0.31 15.35 -9.54
C LEU A 59 0.99 14.08 -10.08
N PRO A 60 1.56 13.20 -9.23
CA PRO A 60 2.17 11.96 -9.73
C PRO A 60 1.20 11.03 -10.48
N LEU A 61 -0.11 11.13 -10.22
CA LEU A 61 -1.13 10.34 -10.92
C LEU A 61 -1.53 10.95 -12.27
N LEU A 62 -1.25 12.23 -12.50
CA LEU A 62 -1.62 12.96 -13.71
C LEU A 62 -0.50 13.01 -14.74
N ILE A 63 0.74 12.90 -14.31
CA ILE A 63 1.91 12.94 -15.19
C ILE A 63 2.09 11.56 -15.83
N PRO A 64 2.44 11.48 -17.14
CA PRO A 64 2.82 10.22 -17.75
C PRO A 64 3.95 9.53 -16.98
N GLN A 65 3.64 8.37 -16.39
CA GLN A 65 4.51 7.69 -15.43
C GLN A 65 5.93 7.45 -15.98
N ILE A 66 6.04 7.04 -17.23
CA ILE A 66 7.33 6.75 -17.86
C ILE A 66 8.22 8.00 -17.88
N SER A 67 7.70 9.13 -18.33
CA SER A 67 8.48 10.38 -18.42
C SER A 67 8.93 10.86 -17.04
N PHE A 68 8.05 10.75 -16.05
CA PHE A 68 8.37 11.10 -14.67
C PHE A 68 9.48 10.21 -14.10
N LEU A 69 9.38 8.89 -14.31
CA LEU A 69 10.37 7.92 -13.82
C LEU A 69 11.73 8.07 -14.53
N PHE A 70 11.75 8.46 -15.79
CA PHE A 70 13.00 8.78 -16.50
C PHE A 70 13.74 9.93 -15.83
N GLY A 71 13.04 11.03 -15.54
CA GLY A 71 13.63 12.16 -14.82
C GLY A 71 14.13 11.79 -13.44
N MET A 72 13.33 11.03 -12.69
CA MET A 72 13.70 10.53 -11.36
C MET A 72 14.91 9.61 -11.42
N ASN A 73 14.95 8.69 -12.39
CA ASN A 73 16.08 7.79 -12.58
C ASN A 73 17.38 8.55 -12.88
N THR A 74 17.33 9.57 -13.71
CA THR A 74 18.49 10.44 -14.03
C THR A 74 18.98 11.15 -12.76
N LEU A 75 18.07 11.68 -11.94
CA LEU A 75 18.43 12.31 -10.67
C LEU A 75 19.10 11.31 -9.70
N LEU A 76 18.55 10.12 -9.56
CA LEU A 76 19.11 9.10 -8.67
C LEU A 76 20.45 8.55 -9.16
N LEU A 77 20.67 8.50 -10.48
CA LEU A 77 21.99 8.19 -11.06
C LEU A 77 23.02 9.22 -10.64
N GLN A 78 22.71 10.52 -10.75
CA GLN A 78 23.61 11.60 -10.34
C GLN A 78 23.93 11.58 -8.85
N LEU A 79 22.97 11.14 -8.03
CA LEU A 79 23.12 11.01 -6.57
C LEU A 79 23.77 9.68 -6.14
N GLY A 80 24.06 8.76 -7.07
CA GLY A 80 24.58 7.42 -6.75
C GLY A 80 23.62 6.52 -5.96
N ALA A 81 22.32 6.86 -5.93
CA ALA A 81 21.32 6.15 -5.12
C ALA A 81 20.48 5.14 -5.93
N GLN A 82 20.71 5.01 -7.23
CA GLN A 82 20.02 4.08 -8.12
C GLN A 82 20.29 2.63 -7.73
N GLY A 83 19.29 1.75 -7.92
CA GLY A 83 19.42 0.32 -7.66
C GLY A 83 19.42 -0.05 -6.18
N SER A 84 19.00 0.86 -5.31
CA SER A 84 18.81 0.60 -3.88
C SER A 84 17.33 0.33 -3.56
N ILE A 85 17.09 -0.53 -2.56
CA ILE A 85 15.72 -0.80 -2.10
C ILE A 85 15.03 0.47 -1.59
N GLY A 86 15.78 1.40 -1.00
CA GLY A 86 15.30 2.70 -0.55
C GLY A 86 14.79 3.57 -1.70
N ALA A 87 15.47 3.58 -2.86
CA ALA A 87 15.02 4.28 -4.05
C ALA A 87 13.71 3.72 -4.58
N VAL A 88 13.56 2.39 -4.57
CA VAL A 88 12.32 1.73 -4.98
C VAL A 88 11.19 2.03 -4.01
N ILE A 89 11.42 1.92 -2.69
CA ILE A 89 10.40 2.28 -1.67
C ILE A 89 9.96 3.72 -1.86
N TRP A 90 10.89 4.66 -2.04
CA TRP A 90 10.56 6.06 -2.28
C TRP A 90 9.70 6.26 -3.52
N ALA A 91 10.05 5.58 -4.63
CA ALA A 91 9.23 5.63 -5.84
C ALA A 91 7.81 5.09 -5.62
N HIS A 92 7.68 4.01 -4.86
CA HIS A 92 6.36 3.46 -4.51
C HIS A 92 5.57 4.44 -3.65
N VAL A 93 6.20 5.10 -2.67
CA VAL A 93 5.55 6.13 -1.84
C VAL A 93 4.94 7.24 -2.70
N LEU A 94 5.62 7.72 -3.73
CA LEU A 94 5.12 8.78 -4.60
C LEU A 94 3.78 8.45 -5.26
N PHE A 95 3.55 7.18 -5.57
CA PHE A 95 2.28 6.74 -6.17
C PHE A 95 1.28 6.23 -5.11
N VAL A 96 1.73 5.59 -4.04
CA VAL A 96 0.86 5.07 -2.96
C VAL A 96 0.25 6.20 -2.15
N PHE A 97 1.02 7.26 -1.85
CA PHE A 97 0.56 8.38 -1.03
C PHE A 97 -0.71 9.07 -1.54
N PRO A 98 -0.82 9.44 -2.84
CA PRO A 98 -2.06 10.00 -3.37
C PRO A 98 -3.28 9.08 -3.21
N TYR A 99 -3.13 7.77 -3.40
CA TYR A 99 -4.23 6.81 -3.18
C TYR A 99 -4.66 6.74 -1.71
N MET A 100 -3.69 6.82 -0.77
CA MET A 100 -3.99 6.93 0.65
C MET A 100 -4.79 8.20 0.95
N MET A 101 -4.41 9.33 0.34
CA MET A 101 -5.14 10.60 0.50
C MET A 101 -6.56 10.50 -0.04
N ILE A 102 -6.78 9.88 -1.21
CA ILE A 102 -8.12 9.64 -1.77
C ILE A 102 -8.96 8.81 -0.80
N ALA A 103 -8.41 7.74 -0.24
CA ALA A 103 -9.13 6.84 0.64
C ALA A 103 -9.47 7.46 2.01
N LEU A 104 -8.58 8.30 2.56
CA LEU A 104 -8.70 8.80 3.93
C LEU A 104 -9.33 10.19 4.04
N THR A 105 -9.24 11.05 3.02
CA THR A 105 -9.70 12.45 3.12
C THR A 105 -11.19 12.54 3.45
N GLY A 106 -12.04 11.75 2.80
CA GLY A 106 -13.48 11.74 3.04
C GLY A 106 -13.83 11.33 4.47
N PRO A 107 -13.46 10.12 4.92
CA PRO A 107 -13.69 9.66 6.29
C PRO A 107 -13.09 10.58 7.36
N TRP A 108 -11.88 11.14 7.12
CA TRP A 108 -11.23 12.04 8.06
C TRP A 108 -12.02 13.34 8.25
N ARG A 109 -12.52 13.92 7.16
CA ARG A 109 -13.32 15.15 7.19
C ARG A 109 -14.74 14.92 7.72
N ALA A 110 -15.26 13.71 7.61
CA ALA A 110 -16.58 13.35 8.15
C ALA A 110 -16.56 13.09 9.66
N LEU A 111 -15.38 12.98 10.30
CA LEU A 111 -15.28 12.79 11.73
C LEU A 111 -15.73 14.04 12.46
N ASP A 112 -16.74 13.91 13.37
CA ASP A 112 -17.28 15.04 14.14
C ASP A 112 -16.18 15.64 15.04
N PRO A 113 -15.88 16.95 14.89
CA PRO A 113 -14.86 17.63 15.68
C PRO A 113 -15.15 17.64 17.18
N ARG A 114 -16.40 17.44 17.60
CA ARG A 114 -16.82 17.38 19.00
C ARG A 114 -16.09 16.30 19.79
N PHE A 115 -15.73 15.17 19.17
CA PHE A 115 -14.95 14.12 19.85
C PHE A 115 -13.55 14.62 20.25
N GLY A 116 -12.89 15.37 19.38
CA GLY A 116 -11.61 15.99 19.68
C GLY A 116 -11.74 17.07 20.76
N GLN A 117 -12.79 17.90 20.70
CA GLN A 117 -13.07 18.94 21.69
C GLN A 117 -13.36 18.36 23.09
N ALA A 118 -14.18 17.28 23.16
CA ALA A 118 -14.44 16.58 24.40
C ALA A 118 -13.17 15.97 25.02
N ALA A 119 -12.29 15.40 24.20
CA ALA A 119 -11.01 14.90 24.68
C ALA A 119 -10.09 16.05 25.16
N ALA A 120 -10.12 17.21 24.48
CA ALA A 120 -9.36 18.38 24.87
C ALA A 120 -9.82 18.94 26.22
N SER A 121 -11.13 19.00 26.49
CA SER A 121 -11.68 19.45 27.77
C SER A 121 -11.29 18.53 28.94
N LEU A 122 -10.97 17.27 28.66
CA LEU A 122 -10.41 16.29 29.60
C LEU A 122 -8.88 16.36 29.70
N GLY A 123 -8.23 17.38 29.11
CA GLY A 123 -6.79 17.58 29.19
C GLY A 123 -5.98 16.72 28.19
N ALA A 124 -6.62 16.10 27.19
CA ALA A 124 -5.88 15.32 26.20
C ALA A 124 -5.15 16.24 25.21
N GLY A 125 -3.81 16.14 25.16
CA GLY A 125 -3.00 16.81 24.15
C GLY A 125 -3.26 16.24 22.73
N ARG A 126 -2.80 16.95 21.70
CA ARG A 126 -3.05 16.61 20.27
C ARG A 126 -2.71 15.15 19.90
N LEU A 127 -1.53 14.66 20.31
CA LEU A 127 -1.13 13.27 20.04
C LEU A 127 -2.06 12.26 20.72
N ARG A 128 -2.49 12.55 21.96
CA ARG A 128 -3.43 11.66 22.66
C ARG A 128 -4.81 11.68 22.01
N GLN A 129 -5.29 12.83 21.53
CA GLN A 129 -6.52 12.94 20.74
C GLN A 129 -6.42 12.11 19.44
N LEU A 130 -5.29 12.20 18.73
CA LEU A 130 -5.05 11.42 17.52
C LEU A 130 -5.08 9.92 17.83
N CYS A 131 -4.22 9.46 18.74
CA CYS A 131 -4.02 8.01 18.96
C CYS A 131 -5.17 7.35 19.73
N ALA A 132 -5.79 8.04 20.69
CA ALA A 132 -6.82 7.45 21.55
C ALA A 132 -8.26 7.68 21.05
N VAL A 133 -8.48 8.67 20.18
CA VAL A 133 -9.83 9.03 19.72
C VAL A 133 -9.94 8.85 18.21
N LYS A 134 -9.18 9.62 17.41
CA LYS A 134 -9.37 9.66 15.96
C LYS A 134 -8.98 8.36 15.27
N LEU A 135 -7.77 7.82 15.53
CA LEU A 135 -7.32 6.58 14.88
C LEU A 135 -8.21 5.36 15.19
N PRO A 136 -8.68 5.13 16.44
CA PRO A 136 -9.62 4.05 16.71
C PRO A 136 -10.98 4.24 16.03
N MET A 137 -11.48 5.48 15.91
CA MET A 137 -12.74 5.76 15.22
C MET A 137 -12.62 5.59 13.70
N LEU A 138 -11.45 5.86 13.15
CA LEU A 138 -11.13 5.73 11.74
C LEU A 138 -10.48 4.39 11.38
N LEU A 139 -10.50 3.40 12.29
CA LEU A 139 -9.82 2.13 12.07
C LEU A 139 -10.26 1.44 10.77
N THR A 140 -11.56 1.41 10.48
CA THR A 140 -12.09 0.79 9.25
C THR A 140 -11.58 1.46 7.97
N PRO A 141 -11.69 2.77 7.79
CA PRO A 141 -11.12 3.43 6.61
C PRO A 141 -9.60 3.39 6.57
N ILE A 142 -8.90 3.37 7.71
CA ILE A 142 -7.45 3.20 7.75
C ILE A 142 -7.05 1.81 7.24
N CYS A 143 -7.71 0.75 7.71
CA CYS A 143 -7.45 -0.60 7.23
C CYS A 143 -7.74 -0.73 5.73
N ALA A 144 -8.82 -0.14 5.23
CA ALA A 144 -9.13 -0.11 3.80
C ALA A 144 -8.04 0.65 3.00
N ALA A 145 -7.60 1.79 3.49
CA ALA A 145 -6.50 2.56 2.87
C ALA A 145 -5.20 1.76 2.84
N VAL A 146 -4.85 1.05 3.91
CA VAL A 146 -3.67 0.16 3.96
C VAL A 146 -3.78 -0.94 2.91
N ALA A 147 -4.94 -1.59 2.75
CA ALA A 147 -5.14 -2.61 1.73
C ALA A 147 -4.97 -2.04 0.31
N ILE A 148 -5.51 -0.84 0.05
CA ILE A 148 -5.31 -0.12 -1.21
C ILE A 148 -3.83 0.19 -1.43
N GLY A 149 -3.13 0.68 -0.41
CA GLY A 149 -1.70 1.00 -0.50
C GLY A 149 -0.85 -0.22 -0.83
N VAL A 150 -1.09 -1.36 -0.17
CA VAL A 150 -0.42 -2.63 -0.49
C VAL A 150 -0.73 -3.05 -1.93
N ALA A 151 -2.00 -3.00 -2.35
CA ALA A 151 -2.39 -3.40 -3.70
C ALA A 151 -1.73 -2.52 -4.77
N VAL A 152 -1.74 -1.20 -4.58
CA VAL A 152 -1.08 -0.24 -5.48
C VAL A 152 0.43 -0.52 -5.53
N SER A 153 1.08 -0.74 -4.38
CA SER A 153 2.51 -1.00 -4.34
C SER A 153 2.88 -2.31 -5.03
N VAL A 154 2.16 -3.40 -4.78
CA VAL A 154 2.40 -4.70 -5.44
C VAL A 154 2.22 -4.61 -6.95
N ALA A 155 1.28 -3.80 -7.43
CA ALA A 155 1.03 -3.64 -8.87
C ALA A 155 2.08 -2.77 -9.60
N GLN A 156 2.98 -2.09 -8.89
CA GLN A 156 3.94 -1.16 -9.50
C GLN A 156 5.10 -1.89 -10.18
N TYR A 157 5.04 -1.98 -11.50
CA TYR A 157 6.11 -2.54 -12.35
C TYR A 157 7.18 -1.51 -12.69
N LEU A 158 6.77 -0.40 -13.32
CA LEU A 158 7.70 0.60 -13.87
C LEU A 158 8.59 1.26 -12.80
N PRO A 159 8.08 1.69 -11.64
CA PRO A 159 8.92 2.25 -10.58
C PRO A 159 10.00 1.28 -10.11
N THR A 160 9.63 0.01 -9.93
CA THR A 160 10.60 -1.03 -9.55
C THR A 160 11.65 -1.26 -10.64
N LEU A 161 11.24 -1.36 -11.89
CA LEU A 161 12.14 -1.60 -13.01
C LEU A 161 13.16 -0.45 -13.18
N PHE A 162 12.68 0.80 -13.22
CA PHE A 162 13.53 1.97 -13.46
C PHE A 162 14.47 2.26 -12.28
N LEU A 163 13.94 2.34 -11.06
CA LEU A 163 14.72 2.77 -9.90
C LEU A 163 15.47 1.62 -9.24
N GLY A 164 14.98 0.40 -9.38
CA GLY A 164 15.69 -0.82 -8.98
C GLY A 164 16.83 -1.20 -9.92
N ALA A 165 16.90 -0.58 -11.12
CA ALA A 165 17.96 -0.81 -12.12
C ALA A 165 18.24 -2.30 -12.41
N GLY A 166 17.21 -3.13 -12.40
CA GLY A 166 17.32 -4.58 -12.58
C GLY A 166 17.96 -5.35 -11.43
N ARG A 167 18.35 -4.68 -10.34
CA ARG A 167 18.98 -5.32 -9.15
C ARG A 167 17.96 -5.80 -8.13
N ILE A 168 16.75 -5.24 -8.16
CA ILE A 168 15.68 -5.54 -7.22
C ILE A 168 14.54 -6.20 -7.98
N GLY A 169 14.49 -7.54 -7.90
CA GLY A 169 13.38 -8.32 -8.42
C GLY A 169 12.19 -8.30 -7.45
N THR A 170 11.00 -8.10 -7.97
CA THR A 170 9.72 -8.27 -7.27
C THR A 170 8.86 -9.26 -8.01
N LEU A 171 7.81 -9.80 -7.37
CA LEU A 171 6.90 -10.73 -8.05
C LEU A 171 6.32 -10.13 -9.32
N THR A 172 6.09 -8.81 -9.34
CA THR A 172 5.55 -8.10 -10.51
C THR A 172 6.57 -8.04 -11.64
N THR A 173 7.85 -7.75 -11.35
CA THR A 173 8.91 -7.76 -12.37
C THR A 173 9.18 -9.17 -12.89
N GLU A 174 9.19 -10.18 -12.02
CA GLU A 174 9.34 -11.57 -12.40
C GLU A 174 8.16 -12.07 -13.25
N ALA A 175 6.92 -11.74 -12.85
CA ALA A 175 5.74 -12.12 -13.62
C ALA A 175 5.77 -11.57 -15.05
N VAL A 176 6.18 -10.29 -15.22
CA VAL A 176 6.30 -9.66 -16.54
C VAL A 176 7.42 -10.32 -17.36
N THR A 177 8.56 -10.61 -16.74
CA THR A 177 9.68 -11.30 -17.41
C THR A 177 9.27 -12.71 -17.86
N LEU A 178 8.59 -13.45 -16.97
CA LEU A 178 8.12 -14.81 -17.26
C LEU A 178 6.97 -14.83 -18.28
N ALA A 179 6.20 -13.77 -18.41
CA ALA A 179 5.12 -13.69 -19.39
C ALA A 179 5.61 -13.84 -20.85
N SER A 180 6.88 -13.49 -21.09
CA SER A 180 7.55 -13.71 -22.39
C SER A 180 8.22 -15.09 -22.50
N SER A 181 8.24 -15.89 -21.43
CA SER A 181 8.80 -17.24 -21.42
C SER A 181 7.79 -18.28 -21.92
N SER A 182 8.31 -19.45 -22.32
CA SER A 182 7.47 -20.58 -22.75
C SER A 182 6.87 -21.38 -21.59
N ASP A 183 7.36 -21.22 -20.36
CA ASP A 183 6.87 -21.98 -19.21
C ASP A 183 5.69 -21.27 -18.50
N ARG A 184 4.50 -21.64 -18.95
CA ARG A 184 3.24 -21.12 -18.39
C ARG A 184 2.95 -21.58 -16.96
N ARG A 185 3.56 -22.69 -16.50
CA ARG A 185 3.31 -23.22 -15.15
C ARG A 185 3.95 -22.33 -14.11
N ILE A 186 5.23 -21.98 -14.28
CA ILE A 186 5.96 -21.09 -13.38
C ILE A 186 5.34 -19.70 -13.39
N THR A 187 5.01 -19.16 -14.58
CA THR A 187 4.31 -17.88 -14.71
C THR A 187 3.00 -17.88 -13.90
N GLY A 188 2.21 -18.95 -13.98
CA GLY A 188 0.97 -19.10 -13.24
C GLY A 188 1.17 -19.09 -11.72
N VAL A 189 2.23 -19.71 -11.20
CA VAL A 189 2.54 -19.72 -9.77
C VAL A 189 2.95 -18.31 -9.30
N VAL A 190 3.87 -17.64 -10.02
CA VAL A 190 4.37 -16.32 -9.65
C VAL A 190 3.25 -15.28 -9.67
N THR A 191 2.39 -15.29 -10.70
CA THR A 191 1.22 -14.39 -10.76
C THR A 191 0.19 -14.68 -9.67
N SER A 192 0.01 -15.95 -9.29
CA SER A 192 -0.85 -16.30 -8.15
C SER A 192 -0.29 -15.79 -6.84
N LEU A 193 1.02 -15.95 -6.59
CA LEU A 193 1.70 -15.39 -5.40
C LEU A 193 1.58 -13.87 -5.36
N GLN A 194 1.75 -13.20 -6.51
CA GLN A 194 1.56 -11.76 -6.62
C GLN A 194 0.15 -11.33 -6.22
N ALA A 195 -0.88 -12.08 -6.64
CA ALA A 195 -2.26 -11.78 -6.33
C ALA A 195 -2.60 -12.02 -4.84
N VAL A 196 -1.99 -13.01 -4.20
CA VAL A 196 -2.25 -13.36 -2.79
C VAL A 196 -1.96 -12.20 -1.84
N LEU A 197 -0.92 -11.39 -2.07
CA LEU A 197 -0.53 -10.29 -1.19
C LEU A 197 -1.63 -9.21 -1.05
N PRO A 198 -2.18 -8.63 -2.15
CA PRO A 198 -3.29 -7.68 -2.05
C PRO A 198 -4.56 -8.31 -1.46
N PHE A 199 -4.87 -9.56 -1.82
CA PHE A 199 -6.03 -10.27 -1.27
C PHE A 199 -5.90 -10.48 0.24
N ALA A 200 -4.71 -10.89 0.71
CA ALA A 200 -4.45 -11.03 2.14
C ALA A 200 -4.58 -9.70 2.88
N ALA A 201 -4.02 -8.62 2.32
CA ALA A 201 -4.16 -7.28 2.88
C ALA A 201 -5.62 -6.83 2.95
N TYR A 202 -6.42 -7.10 1.91
CA TYR A 202 -7.83 -6.78 1.88
C TYR A 202 -8.63 -7.60 2.89
N LEU A 203 -8.35 -8.89 3.02
CA LEU A 203 -8.96 -9.76 4.01
C LEU A 203 -8.67 -9.27 5.44
N LEU A 204 -7.41 -8.92 5.72
CA LEU A 204 -7.01 -8.36 7.01
C LEU A 204 -7.71 -7.02 7.29
N ALA A 205 -7.82 -6.15 6.28
CA ALA A 205 -8.53 -4.88 6.39
C ALA A 205 -10.02 -5.05 6.75
N PHE A 206 -10.62 -6.16 6.37
CA PHE A 206 -12.00 -6.50 6.72
C PHE A 206 -12.12 -7.14 8.11
N ILE A 207 -11.17 -7.99 8.49
CA ILE A 207 -11.19 -8.76 9.74
C ILE A 207 -10.78 -7.88 10.94
N ILE A 208 -9.71 -7.10 10.82
CA ILE A 208 -9.15 -6.31 11.94
C ILE A 208 -10.19 -5.38 12.58
N PRO A 209 -10.93 -4.53 11.83
CA PRO A 209 -11.94 -3.66 12.43
C PRO A 209 -13.07 -4.44 13.09
N LYS A 210 -13.50 -5.57 12.50
CA LYS A 210 -14.55 -6.42 13.09
C LYS A 210 -14.13 -7.00 14.44
N LEU A 211 -12.89 -7.47 14.55
CA LEU A 211 -12.35 -7.99 15.81
C LEU A 211 -12.17 -6.87 16.84
N ALA A 212 -11.64 -5.72 16.43
CA ALA A 212 -11.42 -4.57 17.31
C ALA A 212 -12.72 -3.97 17.87
N HIS A 213 -13.81 -4.02 17.08
CA HIS A 213 -15.11 -3.49 17.50
C HIS A 213 -16.07 -4.54 18.04
N ARG A 214 -15.68 -5.82 18.13
CA ARG A 214 -16.54 -6.93 18.59
C ARG A 214 -17.21 -6.66 19.94
N ASN A 215 -16.51 -6.03 20.89
CA ASN A 215 -17.04 -5.71 22.21
C ASN A 215 -17.87 -4.40 22.26
N ARG A 216 -17.93 -3.64 21.16
CA ARG A 216 -18.68 -2.37 21.09
C ARG A 216 -20.06 -2.53 20.43
N SER A 217 -20.34 -3.65 19.78
CA SER A 217 -21.66 -3.96 19.22
C SER A 217 -22.76 -4.10 20.28
N ALA A 218 -22.39 -4.40 21.54
CA ALA A 218 -23.32 -4.38 22.67
C ALA A 218 -23.94 -2.98 22.96
N LEU A 219 -23.28 -1.91 22.52
CA LEU A 219 -23.80 -0.54 22.68
C LEU A 219 -24.71 -0.12 21.52
N GLN A 220 -24.68 -0.81 20.37
CA GLN A 220 -25.56 -0.53 19.23
C GLN A 220 -26.94 -1.20 19.37
N GLY A 221 -27.05 -2.27 20.17
CA GLY A 221 -28.32 -2.96 20.45
C GLY A 221 -29.24 -2.25 21.47
N ALA A 222 -28.79 -1.17 22.09
CA ALA A 222 -29.59 -0.41 23.06
C ALA A 222 -30.26 0.84 22.44
N ALA A 223 -30.13 1.07 21.14
CA ALA A 223 -30.69 2.22 20.43
C ALA A 223 -31.74 1.83 19.37
N GLY A 224 -32.32 0.62 19.47
CA GLY A 224 -33.43 0.13 18.66
C GLY A 224 -34.74 0.08 19.42
#